data_d798c67f43a4e91573ab668cf5f019b7
#
_entry.id   d798c67f43a4e91573ab668cf5f019b7
#
_cell.length_a   1.000
_cell.length_b   1.000
_cell.length_c   1.000
_cell.angle_alpha   90.00
_cell.angle_beta   90.00
_cell.angle_gamma   90.00
#
_symmetry.space_group_name_H-M   'P 1'
#
loop_
_entity.id
_entity.type
_entity.pdbx_description
1 polymer ?
#
loop_
_entity_poly.entity_id
_entity_poly.type
_entity_poly.pdbx_seq_one_letter_code
_entity_poly.pdbx_strand_id
1 'polypeptide(L)'
;IMIAPLFALMWTKLGETGPSTPRKFAYSLFFAGVSFFVMIAAILLTPEGTLVNPLWVVFSIFLLVLGELLLSPVGLSATTKLAPAAFAGQTMALWFLASAAAQAINAQLVRVYEHVSETMYFGVLGGLSIVLGIIILVISPIISKAMRGIK
;
A
#
# COMPACT_ATOMS: atom_id res chain seq x y z
N ILE A 1 8.53 -0.78 13.60
CA ILE A 1 8.99 0.47 14.25
C ILE A 1 10.44 0.77 13.88
N MET A 2 11.38 -0.20 13.93
CA MET A 2 12.81 0.04 13.66
C MET A 2 13.13 0.48 12.22
N ILE A 3 12.31 0.15 11.23
CA ILE A 3 12.52 0.48 9.81
C ILE A 3 12.05 1.90 9.49
N ALA A 4 11.08 2.44 10.21
CA ALA A 4 10.53 3.77 9.95
C ALA A 4 11.59 4.91 9.99
N PRO A 5 12.53 4.95 10.96
CA PRO A 5 13.61 5.95 10.95
C PRO A 5 14.52 5.84 9.73
N LEU A 6 14.79 4.62 9.23
CA LEU A 6 15.59 4.40 8.02
C LEU A 6 14.90 4.97 6.79
N PHE A 7 13.58 4.76 6.67
CA PHE A 7 12.78 5.37 5.61
C PHE A 7 12.74 6.89 5.71
N ALA A 8 12.62 7.45 6.91
CA ALA A 8 12.68 8.89 7.12
C ALA A 8 14.04 9.46 6.66
N LEU A 9 15.15 8.83 7.03
CA LEU A 9 16.50 9.21 6.60
C LEU A 9 16.68 9.06 5.08
N MET A 10 16.13 8.02 4.48
CA MET A 10 16.14 7.82 3.04
C MET A 10 15.41 8.97 2.32
N TRP A 11 14.22 9.34 2.79
CA TRP A 11 13.45 10.44 2.20
C TRP A 11 14.13 11.80 2.38
N THR A 12 14.75 12.07 3.53
CA THR A 12 15.49 13.30 3.74
C THR A 12 16.73 13.40 2.85
N LYS A 13 17.42 12.28 2.60
CA LYS A 13 18.56 12.24 1.66
C LYS A 13 18.16 12.36 0.20
N LEU A 14 17.03 11.77 -0.22
CA LEU A 14 16.53 11.89 -1.60
C LEU A 14 16.02 13.31 -1.89
N GLY A 15 15.54 14.05 -0.89
CA GLY A 15 15.11 15.44 -1.04
C GLY A 15 14.19 15.64 -2.24
N GLU A 16 14.52 16.63 -3.09
CA GLU A 16 13.75 16.97 -4.30
C GLU A 16 13.90 15.97 -5.46
N THR A 17 14.94 15.13 -5.44
CA THR A 17 15.19 14.13 -6.49
C THR A 17 14.36 12.84 -6.29
N GLY A 18 13.68 12.70 -5.17
CA GLY A 18 12.82 11.57 -4.85
C GLY A 18 11.60 11.45 -5.78
N PRO A 19 10.96 10.26 -5.83
CA PRO A 19 9.75 10.04 -6.60
C PRO A 19 8.61 10.95 -6.10
N SER A 20 7.76 11.40 -7.04
CA SER A 20 6.59 12.21 -6.69
C SER A 20 5.61 11.45 -5.78
N THR A 21 4.79 12.19 -5.03
CA THR A 21 3.77 11.62 -4.13
C THR A 21 2.93 10.52 -4.80
N PRO A 22 2.35 10.71 -6.01
CA PRO A 22 1.58 9.64 -6.66
C PRO A 22 2.41 8.39 -6.99
N ARG A 23 3.69 8.54 -7.32
CA ARG A 23 4.58 7.40 -7.57
C ARG A 23 4.85 6.59 -6.31
N LYS A 24 4.99 7.25 -5.16
CA LYS A 24 5.13 6.56 -3.86
C LYS A 24 3.89 5.72 -3.54
N PHE A 25 2.70 6.23 -3.85
CA PHE A 25 1.44 5.47 -3.75
C PHE A 25 1.43 4.24 -4.67
N ALA A 26 1.90 4.39 -5.92
CA ALA A 26 1.99 3.26 -6.83
C ALA A 26 2.96 2.18 -6.31
N TYR A 27 4.12 2.58 -5.80
CA TYR A 27 5.08 1.64 -5.21
C TYR A 27 4.53 0.92 -3.98
N SER A 28 3.76 1.62 -3.13
CA SER A 28 3.07 1.00 -1.99
C SER A 28 2.14 -0.13 -2.46
N LEU A 29 1.35 0.09 -3.52
CA LEU A 29 0.47 -0.93 -4.09
C LEU A 29 1.24 -2.09 -4.72
N PHE A 30 2.40 -1.85 -5.32
CA PHE A 30 3.25 -2.93 -5.81
C PHE A 30 3.79 -3.79 -4.67
N PHE A 31 4.26 -3.20 -3.58
CA PHE A 31 4.67 -3.95 -2.39
C PHE A 31 3.52 -4.79 -1.80
N ALA A 32 2.32 -4.21 -1.72
CA ALA A 32 1.13 -4.94 -1.28
C ALA A 32 0.80 -6.11 -2.23
N GLY A 33 0.81 -5.88 -3.55
CA GLY A 33 0.57 -6.93 -4.54
C GLY A 33 1.58 -8.06 -4.46
N VAL A 34 2.88 -7.73 -4.39
CA VAL A 34 3.96 -8.73 -4.25
C VAL A 34 3.81 -9.52 -2.94
N SER A 35 3.41 -8.87 -1.84
CA SER A 35 3.13 -9.54 -0.57
C SER A 35 2.08 -10.66 -0.71
N PHE A 36 0.99 -10.42 -1.45
CA PHE A 36 -0.01 -11.44 -1.72
C PHE A 36 0.52 -12.57 -2.61
N PHE A 37 1.35 -12.26 -3.61
CA PHE A 37 1.99 -13.30 -4.44
C PHE A 37 3.00 -14.15 -3.67
N VAL A 38 3.66 -13.60 -2.65
CA VAL A 38 4.49 -14.37 -1.72
C VAL A 38 3.66 -15.42 -0.97
N MET A 39 2.43 -15.08 -0.58
CA MET A 39 1.53 -16.06 0.05
C MET A 39 1.12 -17.18 -0.92
N ILE A 40 0.89 -16.87 -2.20
CA ILE A 40 0.63 -17.88 -3.22
C ILE A 40 1.85 -18.81 -3.39
N ALA A 41 3.04 -18.24 -3.47
CA ALA A 41 4.27 -19.03 -3.56
C ALA A 41 4.43 -19.96 -2.33
N ALA A 42 4.10 -19.46 -1.14
CA ALA A 42 4.12 -20.25 0.08
C ALA A 42 3.17 -21.46 0.01
N ILE A 43 1.95 -21.26 -0.50
CA ILE A 43 0.97 -22.32 -0.66
C ILE A 43 1.44 -23.35 -1.69
N LEU A 44 1.91 -22.89 -2.86
CA LEU A 44 2.28 -23.78 -3.97
C LEU A 44 3.58 -24.57 -3.71
N LEU A 45 4.50 -24.01 -2.91
CA LEU A 45 5.78 -24.65 -2.58
C LEU A 45 5.71 -25.54 -1.35
N THR A 46 4.60 -25.53 -0.62
CA THR A 46 4.41 -26.37 0.57
C THR A 46 3.73 -27.68 0.15
N PRO A 47 4.30 -28.87 0.45
CA PRO A 47 3.66 -30.15 0.15
C PRO A 47 2.31 -30.31 0.84
N GLU A 48 1.37 -30.97 0.17
CA GLU A 48 0.04 -31.25 0.73
C GLU A 48 0.15 -31.97 2.09
N GLY A 49 -0.66 -31.54 3.05
CA GLY A 49 -0.69 -32.12 4.40
C GLY A 49 0.42 -31.61 5.34
N THR A 50 1.28 -30.72 4.89
CA THR A 50 2.29 -30.06 5.75
C THR A 50 1.89 -28.64 6.09
N LEU A 51 2.37 -28.15 7.23
CA LEU A 51 2.15 -26.75 7.63
C LEU A 51 3.10 -25.82 6.87
N VAL A 52 2.58 -24.69 6.39
CA VAL A 52 3.38 -23.64 5.76
C VAL A 52 4.36 -23.06 6.77
N ASN A 53 5.62 -22.88 6.37
CA ASN A 53 6.63 -22.29 7.23
C ASN A 53 6.22 -20.85 7.59
N PRO A 54 6.16 -20.48 8.89
CA PRO A 54 5.76 -19.14 9.34
C PRO A 54 6.61 -17.99 8.75
N LEU A 55 7.83 -18.26 8.29
CA LEU A 55 8.69 -17.26 7.67
C LEU A 55 8.09 -16.65 6.39
N TRP A 56 7.24 -17.38 5.66
CA TRP A 56 6.52 -16.84 4.52
C TRP A 56 5.56 -15.74 4.93
N VAL A 57 4.83 -15.95 6.02
CA VAL A 57 3.91 -14.95 6.58
C VAL A 57 4.68 -13.72 7.07
N VAL A 58 5.79 -13.93 7.79
CA VAL A 58 6.66 -12.84 8.26
C VAL A 58 7.18 -12.03 7.07
N PHE A 59 7.63 -12.67 6.00
CA PHE A 59 8.13 -11.99 4.80
C PHE A 59 7.02 -11.23 4.05
N SER A 60 5.83 -11.82 3.94
CA SER A 60 4.65 -11.16 3.37
C SER A 60 4.29 -9.90 4.16
N ILE A 61 4.18 -10.00 5.49
CA ILE A 61 3.90 -8.85 6.37
C ILE A 61 5.01 -7.80 6.26
N PHE A 62 6.27 -8.21 6.16
CA PHE A 62 7.38 -7.28 5.98
C PHE A 62 7.21 -6.43 4.71
N LEU A 63 6.84 -7.05 3.58
CA LEU A 63 6.53 -6.33 2.33
C LEU A 63 5.35 -5.38 2.48
N LEU A 64 4.28 -5.79 3.17
CA LEU A 64 3.14 -4.91 3.47
C LEU A 64 3.56 -3.69 4.29
N VAL A 65 4.37 -3.88 5.32
CA VAL A 65 4.90 -2.78 6.15
C VAL A 65 5.76 -1.83 5.33
N LEU A 66 6.59 -2.32 4.39
CA LEU A 66 7.33 -1.46 3.48
C LEU A 66 6.40 -0.62 2.60
N GLY A 67 5.33 -1.24 2.08
CA GLY A 67 4.28 -0.53 1.33
C GLY A 67 3.60 0.55 2.18
N GLU A 68 3.25 0.23 3.42
CA GLU A 68 2.62 1.18 4.34
C GLU A 68 3.52 2.36 4.69
N LEU A 69 4.82 2.13 4.90
CA LEU A 69 5.79 3.20 5.15
C LEU A 69 5.97 4.15 3.95
N LEU A 70 5.70 3.68 2.74
CA LEU A 70 5.66 4.52 1.55
C LEU A 70 4.38 5.34 1.44
N LEU A 71 3.25 4.83 1.94
CA LEU A 71 1.93 5.41 1.79
C LEU A 71 1.59 6.39 2.92
N SER A 72 1.62 5.92 4.17
CA SER A 72 1.01 6.61 5.31
C SER A 72 1.63 7.99 5.60
N PRO A 73 2.96 8.14 5.76
CA PRO A 73 3.54 9.45 6.05
C PRO A 73 3.41 10.42 4.87
N VAL A 74 3.48 9.88 3.64
CA VAL A 74 3.37 10.69 2.42
C VAL A 74 1.94 11.15 2.18
N GLY A 75 0.96 10.27 2.35
CA GLY A 75 -0.46 10.58 2.21
C GLY A 75 -0.91 11.62 3.23
N LEU A 76 -0.53 11.45 4.49
CA LEU A 76 -0.86 12.38 5.55
C LEU A 76 -0.24 13.77 5.29
N SER A 77 1.02 13.82 4.87
CA SER A 77 1.70 15.07 4.52
C SER A 77 1.07 15.75 3.30
N ALA A 78 0.70 14.98 2.26
CA ALA A 78 0.04 15.52 1.08
C ALA A 78 -1.35 16.08 1.43
N THR A 79 -2.11 15.38 2.26
CA THR A 79 -3.44 15.81 2.72
C THR A 79 -3.39 17.15 3.43
N THR A 80 -2.40 17.36 4.31
CA THR A 80 -2.24 18.63 5.03
C THR A 80 -1.72 19.77 4.17
N LYS A 81 -0.78 19.48 3.25
CA LYS A 81 -0.17 20.49 2.39
C LYS A 81 -1.09 20.97 1.25
N LEU A 82 -1.96 20.11 0.75
CA LEU A 82 -2.89 20.44 -0.34
C LEU A 82 -4.20 21.07 0.18
N ALA A 83 -4.51 20.91 1.47
CA ALA A 83 -5.71 21.46 2.05
C ALA A 83 -5.61 22.99 2.19
N PRO A 84 -6.63 23.76 1.75
CA PRO A 84 -6.76 25.14 2.17
C PRO A 84 -6.84 25.25 3.69
N ALA A 85 -6.23 26.27 4.30
CA ALA A 85 -6.16 26.41 5.76
C ALA A 85 -7.53 26.30 6.45
N ALA A 86 -8.58 26.86 5.82
CA ALA A 86 -9.96 26.79 6.34
C ALA A 86 -10.55 25.35 6.36
N PHE A 87 -10.03 24.42 5.57
CA PHE A 87 -10.58 23.06 5.41
C PHE A 87 -9.60 21.97 5.83
N ALA A 88 -8.49 22.31 6.46
CA ALA A 88 -7.44 21.36 6.83
C ALA A 88 -7.99 20.20 7.72
N GLY A 89 -8.84 20.51 8.70
CA GLY A 89 -9.47 19.50 9.55
C GLY A 89 -10.41 18.56 8.78
N GLN A 90 -11.18 19.09 7.85
CA GLN A 90 -12.11 18.29 7.03
C GLN A 90 -11.36 17.37 6.08
N THR A 91 -10.28 17.84 5.47
CA THR A 91 -9.44 17.04 4.56
C THR A 91 -8.75 15.89 5.33
N MET A 92 -8.32 16.16 6.56
CA MET A 92 -7.78 15.13 7.43
C MET A 92 -8.85 14.11 7.84
N ALA A 93 -10.07 14.56 8.14
CA ALA A 93 -11.19 13.68 8.45
C ALA A 93 -11.54 12.76 7.26
N LEU A 94 -11.48 13.28 6.01
CA LEU A 94 -11.64 12.47 4.80
C LEU A 94 -10.55 11.39 4.64
N TRP A 95 -9.31 11.69 5.02
CA TRP A 95 -8.22 10.71 5.03
C TRP A 95 -8.52 9.53 5.97
N PHE A 96 -8.95 9.82 7.19
CA PHE A 96 -9.32 8.79 8.16
C PHE A 96 -10.61 8.06 7.78
N LEU A 97 -11.58 8.75 7.16
CA LEU A 97 -12.79 8.13 6.65
C LEU A 97 -12.47 7.13 5.53
N ALA A 98 -11.55 7.47 4.62
CA ALA A 98 -11.09 6.55 3.59
C ALA A 98 -10.45 5.30 4.21
N SER A 99 -9.63 5.46 5.25
CA SER A 99 -9.04 4.35 5.98
C SER A 99 -10.09 3.47 6.68
N ALA A 100 -11.10 4.08 7.30
CA ALA A 100 -12.21 3.37 7.94
C ALA A 100 -13.05 2.60 6.91
N ALA A 101 -13.35 3.21 5.76
CA ALA A 101 -14.05 2.55 4.65
C ALA A 101 -13.27 1.36 4.11
N ALA A 102 -11.93 1.50 3.95
CA ALA A 102 -11.07 0.41 3.53
C ALA A 102 -11.11 -0.77 4.52
N GLN A 103 -11.10 -0.51 5.82
CA GLN A 103 -11.23 -1.55 6.84
C GLN A 103 -12.59 -2.25 6.79
N ALA A 104 -13.68 -1.50 6.56
CA ALA A 104 -15.02 -2.07 6.42
C ALA A 104 -15.12 -2.99 5.18
N ILE A 105 -14.53 -2.59 4.04
CA ILE A 105 -14.46 -3.40 2.84
C ILE A 105 -13.60 -4.66 3.10
N ASN A 106 -12.45 -4.50 3.76
CA ASN A 106 -11.56 -5.61 4.07
C ASN A 106 -12.25 -6.67 4.96
N ALA A 107 -13.07 -6.23 5.93
CA ALA A 107 -13.86 -7.15 6.76
C ALA A 107 -14.86 -7.99 5.94
N GLN A 108 -15.42 -7.46 4.83
CA GLN A 108 -16.25 -8.24 3.92
C GLN A 108 -15.42 -9.18 3.04
N LEU A 109 -14.25 -8.75 2.59
CA LEU A 109 -13.36 -9.58 1.78
C LEU A 109 -12.88 -10.81 2.56
N VAL A 110 -12.65 -10.70 3.86
CA VAL A 110 -12.29 -11.85 4.71
C VAL A 110 -13.39 -12.93 4.72
N ARG A 111 -14.67 -12.56 4.64
CA ARG A 111 -15.77 -13.53 4.54
C ARG A 111 -15.75 -14.32 3.23
N VAL A 112 -15.27 -13.69 2.15
CA VAL A 112 -15.14 -14.36 0.85
C VAL A 112 -14.05 -15.44 0.89
N TYR A 113 -13.03 -15.27 1.73
CA TYR A 113 -11.94 -16.23 1.91
C TYR A 113 -12.46 -17.65 2.26
N GLU A 114 -13.53 -17.76 3.03
CA GLU A 114 -14.12 -19.05 3.42
C GLU A 114 -14.79 -19.80 2.26
N HIS A 115 -15.06 -19.11 1.14
CA HIS A 115 -15.82 -19.63 0.00
C HIS A 115 -15.00 -19.83 -1.28
N VAL A 116 -13.74 -19.41 -1.29
CA VAL A 116 -12.85 -19.50 -2.46
C VAL A 116 -11.54 -20.19 -2.08
N SER A 117 -10.80 -20.69 -3.07
CA SER A 117 -9.46 -21.22 -2.81
C SER A 117 -8.50 -20.11 -2.34
N GLU A 118 -7.60 -20.45 -1.44
CA GLU A 118 -6.60 -19.52 -0.89
C GLU A 118 -5.78 -18.87 -2.02
N THR A 119 -5.36 -19.66 -3.02
CA THR A 119 -4.60 -19.17 -4.17
C THR A 119 -5.41 -18.16 -4.99
N MET A 120 -6.72 -18.40 -5.18
CA MET A 120 -7.60 -17.46 -5.89
C MET A 120 -7.79 -16.18 -5.10
N TYR A 121 -8.00 -16.28 -3.78
CA TYR A 121 -8.17 -15.12 -2.92
C TYR A 121 -6.95 -14.18 -2.96
N PHE A 122 -5.77 -14.72 -2.69
CA PHE A 122 -4.54 -13.93 -2.75
C PHE A 122 -4.20 -13.47 -4.17
N GLY A 123 -4.53 -14.26 -5.19
CA GLY A 123 -4.31 -13.92 -6.60
C GLY A 123 -5.13 -12.72 -7.04
N VAL A 124 -6.40 -12.68 -6.68
CA VAL A 124 -7.29 -11.55 -6.99
C VAL A 124 -6.84 -10.28 -6.26
N LEU A 125 -6.54 -10.36 -4.96
CA LEU A 125 -6.08 -9.20 -4.19
C LEU A 125 -4.72 -8.69 -4.67
N GLY A 126 -3.78 -9.58 -4.94
CA GLY A 126 -2.46 -9.24 -5.47
C GLY A 126 -2.55 -8.63 -6.87
N GLY A 127 -3.33 -9.25 -7.76
CA GLY A 127 -3.56 -8.76 -9.11
C GLY A 127 -4.23 -7.39 -9.13
N LEU A 128 -5.29 -7.20 -8.33
CA LEU A 128 -5.97 -5.92 -8.21
C LEU A 128 -5.01 -4.82 -7.69
N SER A 129 -4.20 -5.12 -6.69
CA SER A 129 -3.21 -4.19 -6.15
C SER A 129 -2.18 -3.77 -7.20
N ILE A 130 -1.66 -4.70 -7.99
CA ILE A 130 -0.73 -4.42 -9.09
C ILE A 130 -1.38 -3.56 -10.18
N VAL A 131 -2.60 -3.92 -10.61
CA VAL A 131 -3.34 -3.17 -11.64
C VAL A 131 -3.60 -1.73 -11.18
N LEU A 132 -4.05 -1.53 -9.95
CA LEU A 132 -4.24 -0.19 -9.37
C LEU A 132 -2.91 0.57 -9.28
N GLY A 133 -1.82 -0.10 -8.90
CA GLY A 133 -0.48 0.48 -8.88
C GLY A 133 -0.04 0.96 -10.27
N ILE A 134 -0.29 0.18 -11.32
CA ILE A 134 0.00 0.57 -12.71
C ILE A 134 -0.86 1.76 -13.13
N ILE A 135 -2.16 1.75 -12.83
CA ILE A 135 -3.07 2.86 -13.15
C ILE A 135 -2.56 4.16 -12.50
N ILE A 136 -2.24 4.13 -11.20
CA ILE A 136 -1.71 5.30 -10.50
C ILE A 136 -0.37 5.74 -11.11
N LEU A 137 0.50 4.82 -11.48
CA LEU A 137 1.79 5.14 -12.10
C LEU A 137 1.61 5.87 -13.44
N VAL A 138 0.66 5.39 -14.28
CA VAL A 138 0.34 6.01 -15.59
C VAL A 138 -0.27 7.40 -15.41
N ILE A 139 -1.15 7.59 -14.42
CA ILE A 139 -1.80 8.87 -14.14
C ILE A 139 -0.88 9.82 -13.34
N SER A 140 0.19 9.29 -12.74
CA SER A 140 1.12 10.04 -11.87
C SER A 140 1.59 11.38 -12.44
N PRO A 141 1.96 11.54 -13.74
CA PRO A 141 2.39 12.83 -14.27
C PRO A 141 1.25 13.87 -14.28
N ILE A 142 0.01 13.44 -14.49
CA ILE A 142 -1.17 14.32 -14.49
C ILE A 142 -1.42 14.82 -13.06
N ILE A 143 -1.45 13.90 -12.09
CA ILE A 143 -1.65 14.23 -10.67
C ILE A 143 -0.54 15.13 -10.16
N SER A 144 0.73 14.84 -10.50
CA SER A 144 1.87 15.67 -10.07
C SER A 144 1.81 17.09 -10.60
N LYS A 145 1.29 17.30 -11.81
CA LYS A 145 1.05 18.65 -12.36
C LYS A 145 -0.05 19.37 -11.59
N ALA A 146 -1.14 18.67 -11.24
CA ALA A 146 -2.24 19.24 -10.47
C ALA A 146 -1.81 19.63 -9.03
N MET A 147 -0.86 18.91 -8.45
CA MET A 147 -0.30 19.17 -7.12
C MET A 147 0.66 20.38 -7.08
N ARG A 148 0.88 21.10 -8.19
CA ARG A 148 1.70 22.33 -8.29
C ARG A 148 3.09 22.21 -7.64
N GLY A 149 3.76 21.06 -7.78
CA GLY A 149 5.12 20.83 -7.27
C GLY A 149 5.20 20.41 -5.79
N ILE A 150 4.11 20.15 -5.12
CA ILE A 150 4.12 19.49 -3.79
C ILE A 150 4.54 18.02 -4.00
N LYS A 151 5.69 17.67 -3.41
CA LYS A 151 6.29 16.32 -3.48
C LYS A 151 6.18 15.60 -2.14
#